data_da159b96e254ae2458167f2414b424fe
#
_entry.id   da159b96e254ae2458167f2414b424fe
#
_cell.length_a   1.000
_cell.length_b   1.000
_cell.length_c   1.000
_cell.angle_alpha   90.00
_cell.angle_beta   90.00
_cell.angle_gamma   90.00
#
_symmetry.space_group_name_H-M   'P 1'
#
loop_
_entity.id
_entity.type
_entity.pdbx_description
1 polymer ?
#
loop_
_entity_poly.entity_id
_entity_poly.type
_entity_poly.pdbx_seq_one_letter_code
_entity_poly.pdbx_strand_id
1 'polypeptide(L)'
;LLWRRVVFGRPCLRFITRKRERPMKRFHVHVGVTDIDRSIAFYSSLFGARPSVVKGDYAKWMLEDPRINFAISMREDATKGVEHVGLQVEDKAELEEVYGRLKAADRPVLEEGATTCCYAQSEKSWIADPDGVVWEAFMTDGESTTYGGSPDLGQLASANAASSACCAPQMAPLKNSCC
;
A
#
# COMPACT_ATOMS: atom_id res chain seq x y z
N LEU A 1 -3.84 76.95 18.37
CA LEU A 1 -4.39 75.89 17.47
C LEU A 1 -3.29 74.86 17.19
N LEU A 2 -3.24 73.75 18.00
CA LEU A 2 -2.30 72.63 17.83
C LEU A 2 -2.98 71.54 16.98
N TRP A 3 -2.45 71.27 15.80
CA TRP A 3 -2.85 70.15 14.95
C TRP A 3 -2.12 68.86 15.43
N ARG A 4 -2.85 67.91 16.00
CA ARG A 4 -2.33 66.56 16.26
C ARG A 4 -2.38 65.77 14.94
N ARG A 5 -1.17 65.38 14.47
CA ARG A 5 -1.05 64.39 13.36
C ARG A 5 -1.41 63.01 13.89
N VAL A 6 -2.49 62.43 13.37
CA VAL A 6 -2.84 61.03 13.54
C VAL A 6 -2.01 60.20 12.57
N VAL A 7 -1.11 59.38 13.10
CA VAL A 7 -0.30 58.44 12.31
C VAL A 7 -1.12 57.15 12.20
N PHE A 8 -1.69 56.90 11.02
CA PHE A 8 -2.29 55.61 10.70
C PHE A 8 -1.21 54.56 10.52
N GLY A 9 -1.03 53.70 11.51
CA GLY A 9 -0.19 52.51 11.40
C GLY A 9 -0.80 51.55 10.34
N ARG A 10 -0.03 51.23 9.30
CA ARG A 10 -0.37 50.25 8.29
C ARG A 10 -0.48 48.87 8.98
N PRO A 11 -1.58 48.10 8.80
CA PRO A 11 -1.64 46.76 9.29
C PRO A 11 -0.61 45.89 8.53
N CYS A 12 0.33 45.32 9.29
CA CYS A 12 1.26 44.35 8.77
C CYS A 12 0.48 43.06 8.44
N LEU A 13 0.13 42.89 7.18
CA LEU A 13 -0.42 41.62 6.68
C LEU A 13 0.67 40.54 6.83
N ARG A 14 0.60 39.78 7.92
CA ARG A 14 1.34 38.53 8.01
C ARG A 14 0.79 37.59 6.95
N PHE A 15 1.51 37.43 5.85
CA PHE A 15 1.32 36.31 4.94
C PHE A 15 1.63 35.02 5.72
N ILE A 16 0.59 34.38 6.21
CA ILE A 16 0.69 32.99 6.68
C ILE A 16 0.90 32.17 5.42
N THR A 17 2.15 31.90 5.07
CA THR A 17 2.49 30.89 4.08
C THR A 17 2.02 29.55 4.65
N ARG A 18 0.84 29.09 4.23
CA ARG A 18 0.40 27.73 4.46
C ARG A 18 1.48 26.83 3.86
N LYS A 19 2.30 26.24 4.72
CA LYS A 19 3.24 25.20 4.33
C LYS A 19 2.40 24.14 3.63
N ARG A 20 2.60 23.96 2.34
CA ARG A 20 1.93 22.90 1.58
C ARG A 20 2.32 21.61 2.28
N GLU A 21 1.40 21.02 3.02
CA GLU A 21 1.63 19.71 3.62
C GLU A 21 1.96 18.78 2.48
N ARG A 22 3.09 18.09 2.57
CA ARG A 22 3.43 17.06 1.58
C ARG A 22 2.32 16.01 1.63
N PRO A 23 1.79 15.59 0.48
CA PRO A 23 0.88 14.46 0.47
C PRO A 23 1.55 13.31 1.24
N MET A 24 0.82 12.71 2.15
CA MET A 24 1.34 11.62 2.98
C MET A 24 0.85 10.31 2.40
N LYS A 25 1.77 9.41 2.11
CA LYS A 25 1.45 8.04 1.69
C LYS A 25 0.53 7.36 2.70
N ARG A 26 -0.39 6.52 2.22
CA ARG A 26 -1.23 5.67 3.07
C ARG A 26 -0.62 4.29 3.16
N PHE A 27 -0.58 3.73 4.35
CA PHE A 27 -0.34 2.31 4.48
C PHE A 27 -1.55 1.54 3.93
N HIS A 28 -1.30 0.51 3.13
CA HIS A 28 -2.35 -0.34 2.59
C HIS A 28 -2.28 -1.73 3.18
N VAL A 29 -3.46 -2.30 3.48
CA VAL A 29 -3.61 -3.69 3.89
C VAL A 29 -4.81 -4.28 3.17
N HIS A 30 -4.61 -5.43 2.52
CA HIS A 30 -5.68 -6.22 1.94
C HIS A 30 -5.83 -7.55 2.69
N VAL A 31 -7.06 -7.86 3.08
CA VAL A 31 -7.39 -9.05 3.85
C VAL A 31 -8.43 -9.90 3.11
N GLY A 32 -8.09 -11.15 2.85
CA GLY A 32 -9.05 -12.14 2.38
C GLY A 32 -9.96 -12.61 3.52
N VAL A 33 -11.28 -12.57 3.30
CA VAL A 33 -12.30 -12.97 4.30
C VAL A 33 -13.22 -14.07 3.77
N THR A 34 -13.89 -14.75 4.68
CA THR A 34 -14.86 -15.82 4.35
C THR A 34 -16.31 -15.34 4.36
N ASP A 35 -16.59 -14.23 5.01
CA ASP A 35 -17.92 -13.63 5.17
C ASP A 35 -17.77 -12.11 5.16
N ILE A 36 -18.27 -11.49 4.09
CA ILE A 36 -18.08 -10.05 3.87
C ILE A 36 -18.87 -9.21 4.87
N ASP A 37 -20.12 -9.58 5.17
CA ASP A 37 -21.00 -8.80 6.04
C ASP A 37 -20.53 -8.85 7.49
N ARG A 38 -20.16 -10.04 7.96
CA ARG A 38 -19.60 -10.23 9.29
C ARG A 38 -18.28 -9.48 9.46
N SER A 39 -17.46 -9.48 8.43
CA SER A 39 -16.18 -8.76 8.44
C SER A 39 -16.38 -7.26 8.39
N ILE A 40 -17.34 -6.75 7.62
CA ILE A 40 -17.72 -5.33 7.63
C ILE A 40 -18.16 -4.89 9.02
N ALA A 41 -19.01 -5.68 9.68
CA ALA A 41 -19.47 -5.38 11.03
C ALA A 41 -18.31 -5.29 12.03
N PHE A 42 -17.38 -6.26 11.97
CA PHE A 42 -16.20 -6.31 12.84
C PHE A 42 -15.27 -5.12 12.61
N TYR A 43 -14.84 -4.88 11.37
CA TYR A 43 -13.88 -3.82 11.07
C TYR A 43 -14.48 -2.42 11.24
N SER A 44 -15.78 -2.24 10.97
CA SER A 44 -16.46 -0.97 11.26
C SER A 44 -16.50 -0.67 12.75
N SER A 45 -16.65 -1.69 13.58
CA SER A 45 -16.58 -1.54 15.04
C SER A 45 -15.16 -1.24 15.51
N LEU A 46 -14.16 -1.97 14.98
CA LEU A 46 -12.75 -1.79 15.32
C LEU A 46 -12.24 -0.39 14.97
N PHE A 47 -12.59 0.10 13.79
CA PHE A 47 -12.14 1.41 13.31
C PHE A 47 -13.03 2.58 13.76
N GLY A 48 -14.19 2.29 14.36
CA GLY A 48 -15.17 3.34 14.71
C GLY A 48 -15.71 4.09 13.47
N ALA A 49 -15.62 3.49 12.28
CA ALA A 49 -15.93 4.11 11.00
C ALA A 49 -16.62 3.12 10.06
N ARG A 50 -17.51 3.62 9.21
CA ARG A 50 -18.11 2.83 8.12
C ARG A 50 -17.12 2.74 6.95
N PRO A 51 -17.18 1.64 6.15
CA PRO A 51 -16.39 1.57 4.92
C PRO A 51 -16.77 2.69 3.95
N SER A 52 -15.80 3.20 3.23
CA SER A 52 -15.97 4.21 2.18
C SER A 52 -16.49 3.60 0.87
N VAL A 53 -16.22 2.30 0.64
CA VAL A 53 -16.72 1.53 -0.50
C VAL A 53 -17.26 0.20 0.02
N VAL A 54 -18.43 -0.22 -0.47
CA VAL A 54 -19.06 -1.54 -0.20
C VAL A 54 -19.55 -2.12 -1.51
N LYS A 55 -19.19 -3.37 -1.77
CA LYS A 55 -19.69 -4.24 -2.85
C LYS A 55 -20.09 -5.58 -2.26
N GLY A 56 -20.69 -6.48 -3.05
CA GLY A 56 -21.12 -7.79 -2.58
C GLY A 56 -19.99 -8.70 -2.09
N ASP A 57 -18.78 -8.47 -2.58
CA ASP A 57 -17.57 -9.25 -2.34
C ASP A 57 -16.38 -8.44 -1.82
N TYR A 58 -16.58 -7.12 -1.56
CA TYR A 58 -15.49 -6.20 -1.25
C TYR A 58 -15.95 -5.04 -0.35
N ALA A 59 -15.08 -4.63 0.58
CA ALA A 59 -15.25 -3.37 1.29
C ALA A 59 -13.88 -2.69 1.53
N LYS A 60 -13.90 -1.35 1.61
CA LYS A 60 -12.70 -0.53 1.79
C LYS A 60 -12.95 0.59 2.77
N TRP A 61 -12.02 0.81 3.68
CA TRP A 61 -11.93 1.96 4.58
C TRP A 61 -10.76 2.84 4.21
N MET A 62 -11.03 4.12 4.03
CA MET A 62 -10.02 5.16 3.86
C MET A 62 -9.97 5.97 5.15
N LEU A 63 -9.07 5.60 6.06
CA LEU A 63 -8.95 6.24 7.38
C LEU A 63 -7.87 7.31 7.37
N GLU A 64 -8.05 8.36 8.17
CA GLU A 64 -7.04 9.41 8.35
C GLU A 64 -6.21 9.23 9.64
N ASP A 65 -6.76 8.50 10.63
CA ASP A 65 -6.09 8.18 11.89
C ASP A 65 -6.42 6.73 12.32
N PRO A 66 -5.47 5.78 12.19
CA PRO A 66 -4.21 5.89 11.42
C PRO A 66 -4.48 6.09 9.92
N ARG A 67 -3.52 6.73 9.22
CA ARG A 67 -3.67 6.96 7.77
C ARG A 67 -3.47 5.66 6.99
N ILE A 68 -4.57 4.97 6.74
CA ILE A 68 -4.59 3.63 6.15
C ILE A 68 -5.69 3.51 5.08
N ASN A 69 -5.38 2.78 4.02
CA ASN A 69 -6.31 2.18 3.09
C ASN A 69 -6.44 0.71 3.47
N PHE A 70 -7.51 0.35 4.17
CA PHE A 70 -7.79 -1.01 4.59
C PHE A 70 -8.89 -1.60 3.71
N ALA A 71 -8.61 -2.74 3.08
CA ALA A 71 -9.55 -3.41 2.19
C ALA A 71 -9.76 -4.86 2.60
N ILE A 72 -10.98 -5.35 2.39
CA ILE A 72 -11.32 -6.76 2.52
C ILE A 72 -11.98 -7.26 1.26
N SER A 73 -11.73 -8.51 0.88
CA SER A 73 -12.42 -9.16 -0.20
C SER A 73 -12.76 -10.63 0.12
N MET A 74 -13.89 -11.09 -0.44
CA MET A 74 -14.35 -12.47 -0.36
C MET A 74 -14.25 -13.10 -1.74
N ARG A 75 -13.14 -13.81 -2.01
CA ARG A 75 -12.91 -14.56 -3.25
C ARG A 75 -12.64 -16.03 -2.90
N GLU A 76 -13.06 -16.94 -3.79
CA GLU A 76 -12.90 -18.38 -3.54
C GLU A 76 -11.44 -18.81 -3.51
N ASP A 77 -10.62 -18.23 -4.38
CA ASP A 77 -9.20 -18.52 -4.58
C ASP A 77 -8.24 -17.69 -3.71
N ALA A 78 -8.76 -16.70 -2.98
CA ALA A 78 -7.92 -15.80 -2.18
C ALA A 78 -7.49 -16.45 -0.86
N THR A 79 -6.24 -16.21 -0.48
CA THR A 79 -5.73 -16.54 0.85
C THR A 79 -6.55 -15.84 1.93
N LYS A 80 -6.97 -16.57 2.96
CA LYS A 80 -7.67 -15.97 4.11
C LYS A 80 -6.64 -15.37 5.06
N GLY A 81 -6.97 -14.20 5.61
CA GLY A 81 -6.04 -13.39 6.40
C GLY A 81 -5.40 -12.28 5.54
N VAL A 82 -4.26 -11.76 5.99
CA VAL A 82 -3.53 -10.72 5.24
C VAL A 82 -3.02 -11.30 3.93
N GLU A 83 -3.52 -10.79 2.82
CA GLU A 83 -3.11 -11.21 1.47
C GLU A 83 -1.88 -10.44 1.01
N HIS A 84 -1.88 -9.14 1.19
CA HIS A 84 -0.74 -8.27 0.93
C HIS A 84 -0.84 -6.98 1.75
N VAL A 85 0.27 -6.27 1.80
CA VAL A 85 0.39 -4.92 2.35
C VAL A 85 0.93 -3.97 1.30
N GLY A 86 0.96 -2.67 1.57
CA GLY A 86 1.47 -1.75 0.55
C GLY A 86 1.52 -0.30 0.94
N LEU A 87 1.86 0.51 -0.05
CA LEU A 87 1.90 1.96 0.01
C LEU A 87 1.03 2.56 -1.10
N GLN A 88 -0.06 3.20 -0.72
CA GLN A 88 -0.82 4.05 -1.64
C GLN A 88 -0.21 5.45 -1.64
N VAL A 89 0.07 5.96 -2.83
CA VAL A 89 0.54 7.32 -3.06
C VAL A 89 -0.56 8.19 -3.64
N GLU A 90 -0.38 9.52 -3.62
CA GLU A 90 -1.40 10.46 -4.07
C GLU A 90 -1.13 11.02 -5.46
N ASP A 91 0.12 10.98 -5.92
CA ASP A 91 0.49 11.47 -7.23
C ASP A 91 1.58 10.63 -7.90
N LYS A 92 1.77 10.88 -9.19
CA LYS A 92 2.72 10.14 -10.03
C LYS A 92 4.18 10.35 -9.61
N ALA A 93 4.53 11.52 -9.11
CA ALA A 93 5.90 11.79 -8.68
C ALA A 93 6.25 10.96 -7.43
N GLU A 94 5.30 10.80 -6.50
CA GLU A 94 5.45 9.90 -5.36
C GLU A 94 5.53 8.43 -5.79
N LEU A 95 4.76 8.03 -6.82
CA LEU A 95 4.81 6.67 -7.35
C LEU A 95 6.19 6.38 -7.95
N GLU A 96 6.73 7.27 -8.76
CA GLU A 96 8.06 7.16 -9.34
C GLU A 96 9.16 7.11 -8.25
N GLU A 97 9.01 7.90 -7.17
CA GLU A 97 9.91 7.84 -6.01
C GLU A 97 9.91 6.45 -5.36
N VAL A 98 8.72 5.88 -5.13
CA VAL A 98 8.59 4.53 -4.54
C VAL A 98 9.14 3.47 -5.49
N TYR A 99 8.83 3.53 -6.78
CA TYR A 99 9.38 2.60 -7.80
C TYR A 99 10.91 2.64 -7.84
N GLY A 100 11.52 3.82 -7.73
CA GLY A 100 12.96 3.95 -7.63
C GLY A 100 13.54 3.20 -6.41
N ARG A 101 12.84 3.24 -5.27
CA ARG A 101 13.22 2.49 -4.07
C ARG A 101 13.05 0.97 -4.25
N LEU A 102 11.96 0.52 -4.89
CA LEU A 102 11.75 -0.90 -5.17
C LEU A 102 12.84 -1.46 -6.08
N LYS A 103 13.21 -0.73 -7.13
CA LYS A 103 14.32 -1.11 -8.03
C LYS A 103 15.66 -1.17 -7.31
N ALA A 104 15.88 -0.30 -6.33
CA ALA A 104 17.10 -0.29 -5.52
C ALA A 104 17.13 -1.38 -4.43
N ALA A 105 16.03 -2.09 -4.18
CA ALA A 105 15.96 -3.14 -3.17
C ALA A 105 16.63 -4.46 -3.58
N ASP A 106 17.18 -4.54 -4.80
CA ASP A 106 17.88 -5.71 -5.36
C ASP A 106 17.04 -7.00 -5.30
N ARG A 107 15.76 -6.89 -5.68
CA ARG A 107 14.80 -7.99 -5.72
C ARG A 107 13.94 -7.91 -6.98
N PRO A 108 13.37 -9.04 -7.43
CA PRO A 108 12.42 -9.03 -8.52
C PRO A 108 11.25 -8.10 -8.23
N VAL A 109 11.00 -7.15 -9.13
CA VAL A 109 9.85 -6.25 -9.11
C VAL A 109 8.93 -6.64 -10.24
N LEU A 110 7.64 -6.82 -9.94
CA LEU A 110 6.60 -7.01 -10.94
C LEU A 110 5.93 -5.65 -11.21
N GLU A 111 6.28 -5.03 -12.33
CA GLU A 111 5.62 -3.81 -12.81
C GLU A 111 4.33 -4.20 -13.55
N GLU A 112 3.17 -4.02 -12.92
CA GLU A 112 1.88 -4.31 -13.54
C GLU A 112 1.42 -3.15 -14.43
N GLY A 113 1.86 -1.93 -14.11
CA GLY A 113 1.46 -0.72 -14.82
C GLY A 113 0.00 -0.35 -14.55
N ALA A 114 -0.65 0.22 -15.58
CA ALA A 114 -2.05 0.60 -15.50
C ALA A 114 -2.95 -0.64 -15.51
N THR A 115 -3.77 -0.80 -14.47
CA THR A 115 -4.61 -1.99 -14.27
C THR A 115 -5.94 -1.63 -13.62
N THR A 116 -6.93 -2.53 -13.77
CA THR A 116 -8.20 -2.48 -13.04
C THR A 116 -8.20 -3.59 -12.00
N CYS A 117 -8.24 -3.23 -10.73
CA CYS A 117 -8.34 -4.17 -9.63
C CYS A 117 -9.10 -3.55 -8.46
N CYS A 118 -9.84 -4.40 -7.73
CA CYS A 118 -10.49 -3.99 -6.48
C CYS A 118 -11.46 -2.81 -6.66
N TYR A 119 -12.20 -2.81 -7.78
CA TYR A 119 -13.13 -1.76 -8.19
C TYR A 119 -12.47 -0.39 -8.40
N ALA A 120 -11.17 -0.36 -8.72
CA ALA A 120 -10.43 0.86 -8.99
C ALA A 120 -9.55 0.72 -10.25
N GLN A 121 -9.28 1.85 -10.89
CA GLN A 121 -8.22 1.98 -11.88
C GLN A 121 -6.99 2.49 -11.16
N SER A 122 -5.85 1.83 -11.36
CA SER A 122 -4.63 2.11 -10.63
C SER A 122 -3.41 1.84 -11.49
N GLU A 123 -2.31 2.51 -11.18
CA GLU A 123 -0.97 2.13 -11.66
C GLU A 123 -0.23 1.45 -10.51
N LYS A 124 0.30 0.25 -10.73
CA LYS A 124 0.79 -0.64 -9.67
C LYS A 124 2.14 -1.27 -9.97
N SER A 125 2.86 -1.56 -8.89
CA SER A 125 4.05 -2.39 -8.89
C SER A 125 4.11 -3.23 -7.62
N TRP A 126 4.70 -4.41 -7.71
CA TRP A 126 4.76 -5.40 -6.64
C TRP A 126 6.18 -5.85 -6.37
N ILE A 127 6.48 -6.10 -5.11
CA ILE A 127 7.73 -6.69 -4.65
C ILE A 127 7.44 -7.60 -3.45
N ALA A 128 8.22 -8.65 -3.27
CA ALA A 128 8.18 -9.40 -2.02
C ALA A 128 9.40 -9.08 -1.17
N ASP A 129 9.20 -8.97 0.14
CA ASP A 129 10.30 -8.79 1.09
C ASP A 129 11.12 -10.09 1.26
N PRO A 130 12.23 -10.09 2.03
CA PRO A 130 13.06 -11.29 2.23
C PRO A 130 12.33 -12.52 2.72
N ASP A 131 11.25 -12.35 3.47
CA ASP A 131 10.47 -13.42 4.09
C ASP A 131 9.22 -13.79 3.27
N GLY A 132 9.04 -13.16 2.09
CA GLY A 132 7.96 -13.47 1.16
C GLY A 132 6.67 -12.66 1.38
N VAL A 133 6.68 -11.67 2.27
CA VAL A 133 5.53 -10.75 2.39
C VAL A 133 5.44 -9.89 1.13
N VAL A 134 4.28 -9.89 0.49
CA VAL A 134 4.06 -9.14 -0.75
C VAL A 134 3.67 -7.70 -0.44
N TRP A 135 4.34 -6.78 -1.11
CA TRP A 135 4.13 -5.34 -1.01
C TRP A 135 3.68 -4.76 -2.34
N GLU A 136 2.60 -3.98 -2.28
CA GLU A 136 2.05 -3.22 -3.39
C GLU A 136 2.47 -1.75 -3.27
N ALA A 137 2.92 -1.16 -4.36
CA ALA A 137 3.06 0.29 -4.48
C ALA A 137 2.11 0.77 -5.57
N PHE A 138 1.18 1.66 -5.25
CA PHE A 138 0.16 2.05 -6.21
C PHE A 138 -0.37 3.47 -6.03
N MET A 139 -0.87 3.99 -7.15
CA MET A 139 -1.69 5.18 -7.23
C MET A 139 -3.05 4.79 -7.80
N THR A 140 -4.13 5.35 -7.24
CA THR A 140 -5.49 5.16 -7.77
C THR A 140 -5.86 6.35 -8.64
N ASP A 141 -6.21 6.10 -9.91
CA ASP A 141 -6.57 7.13 -10.88
C ASP A 141 -8.09 7.30 -11.01
N GLY A 142 -8.87 6.30 -10.62
CA GLY A 142 -10.33 6.33 -10.76
C GLY A 142 -11.04 5.13 -10.17
N GLU A 143 -12.36 5.14 -10.30
CA GLU A 143 -13.24 4.03 -9.89
C GLU A 143 -13.51 3.09 -11.07
N SER A 144 -13.81 1.82 -10.75
CA SER A 144 -14.26 0.81 -11.70
C SER A 144 -15.54 0.15 -11.21
N THR A 145 -16.38 -0.31 -12.14
CA THR A 145 -17.57 -1.10 -11.85
C THR A 145 -17.27 -2.58 -11.71
N THR A 146 -16.09 -3.02 -12.12
CA THR A 146 -15.64 -4.42 -12.05
C THR A 146 -14.49 -4.57 -11.03
N TYR A 147 -14.41 -5.75 -10.41
CA TYR A 147 -13.29 -6.07 -9.51
C TYR A 147 -11.95 -6.07 -10.24
N GLY A 148 -11.91 -6.56 -11.49
CA GLY A 148 -10.70 -6.70 -12.30
C GLY A 148 -9.86 -7.91 -11.91
N GLY A 149 -8.60 -7.92 -12.38
CA GLY A 149 -7.63 -8.99 -12.12
C GLY A 149 -6.65 -8.64 -11.01
N SER A 150 -5.99 -9.67 -10.49
CA SER A 150 -4.81 -9.55 -9.63
C SER A 150 -3.72 -10.47 -10.15
N PRO A 151 -2.44 -10.11 -10.06
CA PRO A 151 -1.34 -11.01 -10.44
C PRO A 151 -1.26 -12.21 -9.48
N ASP A 152 -0.56 -13.25 -9.92
CA ASP A 152 -0.26 -14.40 -9.05
C ASP A 152 0.83 -14.00 -8.03
N LEU A 153 0.38 -13.54 -6.87
CA LEU A 153 1.27 -13.09 -5.78
C LEU A 153 2.06 -14.25 -5.17
N GLY A 154 1.58 -15.50 -5.29
CA GLY A 154 2.28 -16.69 -4.81
C GLY A 154 3.58 -16.93 -5.58
N GLN A 155 3.61 -16.68 -6.89
CA GLN A 155 4.83 -16.76 -7.69
C GLN A 155 5.85 -15.69 -7.27
N LEU A 156 5.41 -14.47 -7.00
CA LEU A 156 6.29 -13.40 -6.53
C LEU A 156 6.91 -13.71 -5.16
N ALA A 157 6.13 -14.22 -4.22
CA ALA A 157 6.59 -14.65 -2.92
C ALA A 157 7.60 -15.80 -3.01
N SER A 158 7.35 -16.82 -3.86
CA SER A 158 8.19 -18.01 -4.01
C SER A 158 9.49 -17.74 -4.78
N ALA A 159 9.52 -16.81 -5.74
CA ALA A 159 10.73 -16.43 -6.47
C ALA A 159 11.85 -15.93 -5.54
N ASN A 160 11.49 -15.35 -4.41
CA ASN A 160 12.47 -14.90 -3.41
C ASN A 160 13.05 -16.02 -2.55
N ALA A 161 12.32 -17.11 -2.32
CA ALA A 161 12.82 -18.27 -1.58
C ALA A 161 13.92 -19.02 -2.36
N ALA A 162 13.84 -19.03 -3.70
CA ALA A 162 14.82 -19.71 -4.55
C ALA A 162 16.18 -18.98 -4.61
N SER A 163 16.23 -17.65 -4.49
CA SER A 163 17.47 -16.88 -4.52
C SER A 163 18.31 -17.03 -3.25
N SER A 164 17.70 -17.33 -2.11
CA SER A 164 18.40 -17.57 -0.84
C SER A 164 19.03 -18.98 -0.75
N ALA A 165 18.59 -19.92 -1.58
CA ALA A 165 19.12 -21.30 -1.58
C ALA A 165 20.48 -21.44 -2.28
N CYS A 166 20.94 -20.47 -3.07
CA CYS A 166 22.22 -20.54 -3.78
C CYS A 166 23.46 -20.25 -2.93
N CYS A 167 23.32 -19.82 -1.67
CA CYS A 167 24.42 -19.49 -0.77
C CYS A 167 24.61 -20.47 0.40
N ALA A 168 23.95 -21.64 0.40
CA ALA A 168 24.23 -22.66 1.39
C ALA A 168 25.64 -23.27 1.09
N PRO A 169 26.62 -23.18 2.00
CA PRO A 169 27.90 -23.86 1.80
C PRO A 169 27.66 -25.36 1.72
N GLN A 170 28.05 -25.98 0.59
CA GLN A 170 28.05 -27.43 0.46
C GLN A 170 29.04 -27.98 1.50
N MET A 171 28.52 -28.55 2.56
CA MET A 171 29.33 -29.34 3.48
C MET A 171 29.86 -30.56 2.72
N ALA A 172 31.15 -30.60 2.50
CA ALA A 172 31.84 -31.76 1.93
C ALA A 172 31.58 -33.01 2.82
N PRO A 173 31.31 -34.19 2.21
CA PRO A 173 31.10 -35.39 2.99
C PRO A 173 32.38 -35.73 3.78
N LEU A 174 32.23 -35.89 5.09
CA LEU A 174 33.25 -36.41 5.97
C LEU A 174 33.62 -37.84 5.49
N LYS A 175 34.83 -38.01 4.99
CA LYS A 175 35.38 -39.33 4.72
C LYS A 175 35.57 -40.02 6.07
N ASN A 176 34.70 -40.99 6.38
CA ASN A 176 34.97 -41.95 7.45
C ASN A 176 36.18 -42.81 7.03
N SER A 177 37.32 -42.53 7.61
CA SER A 177 38.45 -43.44 7.61
C SER A 177 38.33 -44.26 8.88
N CYS A 178 37.90 -45.54 8.71
CA CYS A 178 38.12 -46.55 9.72
C CYS A 178 39.57 -47.03 9.61
N CYS A 179 40.28 -46.98 10.73
CA CYS A 179 41.32 -47.94 11.13
C CYS A 179 41.05 -48.29 12.57
#